data_9a414f9078dd313214cee46d68a139af
#
_entry.id   9a414f9078dd313214cee46d68a139af
#
_cell.length_a   1.000
_cell.length_b   1.000
_cell.length_c   1.000
_cell.angle_alpha   90.00
_cell.angle_beta   90.00
_cell.angle_gamma   90.00
#
_symmetry.space_group_name_H-M   'P 1'
#
loop_
_entity.id
_entity.type
_entity.pdbx_description
1 polymer ?
#
loop_
_entity_poly.entity_id
_entity_poly.type
_entity_poly.pdbx_seq_one_letter_code
_entity_poly.pdbx_strand_id
1 'polypeptide(L)'
;SHKDDPLAPGVAFPFIKRLLKLNELFGEAEPFRVVVLSRNSPETGERFFSSCRHYNLPVKAGAFTSGQSTFPYIKSFDVSLFLSANRENVMYAIQQGLPGGWVIPSGKKAEEDNGDDNELRIAFDFDGVIIDDEAEREYQEEGLAGFQHLEVTKANTPHTPGPLNRLFTKIAAFQKMDAQRGKNDPYYKPAIRVSIVTSRGAPSEQRLITTLKTLGMSAAELFLLDGLPKSN
;
A
#
# COMPACT_ATOMS: atom_id res chain seq x y z
N SER A 1 32.67 -15.61 -6.55
CA SER A 1 31.82 -14.41 -6.62
C SER A 1 30.39 -14.87 -6.85
N HIS A 2 29.46 -14.57 -5.94
CA HIS A 2 28.03 -14.96 -6.06
C HIS A 2 27.24 -14.01 -6.99
N LYS A 3 27.89 -13.43 -7.99
CA LYS A 3 27.23 -12.47 -8.89
C LYS A 3 26.10 -13.07 -9.71
N ASP A 4 26.24 -14.35 -10.05
CA ASP A 4 25.30 -15.06 -10.94
C ASP A 4 24.20 -15.81 -10.16
N ASP A 5 24.30 -15.87 -8.84
CA ASP A 5 23.29 -16.50 -7.98
C ASP A 5 22.17 -15.50 -7.71
N PRO A 6 20.92 -15.73 -8.18
CA PRO A 6 19.80 -14.85 -7.89
C PRO A 6 19.57 -14.73 -6.37
N LEU A 7 19.19 -13.53 -5.92
CA LEU A 7 18.71 -13.34 -4.55
C LEU A 7 17.41 -14.10 -4.37
N ALA A 8 17.25 -14.80 -3.25
CA ALA A 8 16.00 -15.47 -2.93
C ALA A 8 14.85 -14.44 -2.78
N PRO A 9 13.63 -14.78 -3.26
CA PRO A 9 12.46 -13.94 -3.08
C PRO A 9 12.17 -13.65 -1.60
N GLY A 10 12.03 -12.38 -1.25
CA GLY A 10 11.66 -11.95 0.09
C GLY A 10 10.14 -11.82 0.27
N VAL A 11 9.70 -11.51 1.48
CA VAL A 11 8.26 -11.40 1.85
C VAL A 11 7.48 -10.43 0.95
N ALA A 12 8.09 -9.33 0.54
CA ALA A 12 7.43 -8.34 -0.32
C ALA A 12 7.40 -8.74 -1.81
N PHE A 13 8.09 -9.82 -2.19
CA PHE A 13 8.22 -10.21 -3.60
C PHE A 13 6.87 -10.46 -4.31
N PRO A 14 5.92 -11.24 -3.74
CA PRO A 14 4.62 -11.46 -4.40
C PRO A 14 3.83 -10.16 -4.61
N PHE A 15 3.85 -9.27 -3.62
CA PHE A 15 3.21 -7.97 -3.71
C PHE A 15 3.83 -7.12 -4.84
N ILE A 16 5.15 -7.00 -4.86
CA ILE A 16 5.88 -6.21 -5.88
C ILE A 16 5.63 -6.79 -7.28
N LYS A 17 5.67 -8.11 -7.42
CA LYS A 17 5.42 -8.80 -8.69
C LYS A 17 4.02 -8.48 -9.24
N ARG A 18 2.97 -8.60 -8.41
CA ARG A 18 1.60 -8.26 -8.82
C ARG A 18 1.43 -6.79 -9.10
N LEU A 19 2.00 -5.91 -8.25
CA LEU A 19 1.95 -4.47 -8.46
C LEU A 19 2.54 -4.06 -9.82
N LEU A 20 3.73 -4.59 -10.16
CA LEU A 20 4.39 -4.27 -11.44
C LEU A 20 3.68 -4.91 -12.63
N LYS A 21 3.02 -6.06 -12.44
CA LYS A 21 2.22 -6.68 -13.49
C LYS A 21 1.02 -5.84 -13.91
N LEU A 22 0.48 -5.00 -13.02
CA LEU A 22 -0.57 -4.05 -13.37
C LEU A 22 -0.16 -3.09 -14.50
N ASN A 23 1.14 -2.78 -14.63
CA ASN A 23 1.63 -1.93 -15.71
C ASN A 23 1.40 -2.54 -17.11
N GLU A 24 1.41 -3.87 -17.24
CA GLU A 24 1.16 -4.55 -18.51
C GLU A 24 -0.23 -4.23 -19.07
N LEU A 25 -1.18 -3.91 -18.19
CA LEU A 25 -2.55 -3.56 -18.57
C LEU A 25 -2.66 -2.17 -19.19
N PHE A 26 -1.69 -1.28 -18.93
CA PHE A 26 -1.76 0.14 -19.31
C PHE A 26 -0.65 0.58 -20.28
N GLY A 27 0.12 -0.37 -20.80
CA GLY A 27 1.14 -0.11 -21.82
C GLY A 27 2.16 0.94 -21.38
N GLU A 28 2.31 2.02 -22.15
CA GLU A 28 3.31 3.06 -21.89
C GLU A 28 3.06 3.90 -20.63
N ALA A 29 1.86 3.86 -20.05
CA ALA A 29 1.52 4.68 -18.88
C ALA A 29 2.26 4.24 -17.61
N GLU A 30 2.71 2.99 -17.51
CA GLU A 30 3.42 2.38 -16.35
C GLU A 30 3.06 3.05 -15.01
N PRO A 31 1.80 2.97 -14.53
CA PRO A 31 1.32 3.77 -13.39
C PRO A 31 2.03 3.45 -12.07
N PHE A 32 2.67 2.28 -11.99
CA PHE A 32 3.40 1.85 -10.81
C PHE A 32 4.90 1.75 -11.09
N ARG A 33 5.68 2.34 -10.22
CA ARG A 33 7.14 2.29 -10.27
C ARG A 33 7.69 1.83 -8.93
N VAL A 34 8.56 0.83 -8.96
CA VAL A 34 9.29 0.37 -7.78
C VAL A 34 10.73 0.86 -7.88
N VAL A 35 11.22 1.42 -6.78
CA VAL A 35 12.60 1.91 -6.64
C VAL A 35 13.26 1.19 -5.48
N VAL A 36 14.43 0.61 -5.69
CA VAL A 36 15.21 0.02 -4.61
C VAL A 36 16.12 1.07 -3.97
N LEU A 37 16.09 1.16 -2.65
CA LEU A 37 16.98 2.02 -1.88
C LEU A 37 17.79 1.13 -0.93
N SER A 38 19.09 1.07 -1.13
CA SER A 38 19.97 0.16 -0.40
C SER A 38 21.23 0.86 0.06
N ARG A 39 21.65 0.56 1.29
CA ARG A 39 22.95 0.98 1.82
C ARG A 39 24.10 0.09 1.36
N ASN A 40 23.82 -0.97 0.63
CA ASN A 40 24.83 -1.83 0.05
C ASN A 40 25.66 -1.13 -1.03
N SER A 41 26.74 -1.77 -1.47
CA SER A 41 27.59 -1.25 -2.52
C SER A 41 26.93 -1.35 -3.91
N PRO A 42 27.43 -0.60 -4.91
CA PRO A 42 26.98 -0.71 -6.30
C PRO A 42 27.10 -2.12 -6.89
N GLU A 43 28.11 -2.90 -6.49
CA GLU A 43 28.29 -4.30 -6.93
C GLU A 43 27.14 -5.19 -6.45
N THR A 44 26.62 -4.94 -5.23
CA THR A 44 25.40 -5.60 -4.74
C THR A 44 24.19 -5.18 -5.58
N GLY A 45 24.17 -3.93 -6.06
CA GLY A 45 23.16 -3.42 -6.98
C GLY A 45 23.12 -4.19 -8.29
N GLU A 46 24.29 -4.52 -8.85
CA GLU A 46 24.38 -5.36 -10.05
C GLU A 46 23.70 -6.71 -9.85
N ARG A 47 23.98 -7.38 -8.72
CA ARG A 47 23.34 -8.66 -8.37
C ARG A 47 21.83 -8.51 -8.18
N PHE A 48 21.39 -7.43 -7.54
CA PHE A 48 19.95 -7.14 -7.36
C PHE A 48 19.24 -7.00 -8.72
N PHE A 49 19.76 -6.18 -9.63
CA PHE A 49 19.15 -6.03 -10.95
C PHE A 49 19.24 -7.28 -11.82
N SER A 50 20.31 -8.09 -11.65
CA SER A 50 20.40 -9.41 -12.29
C SER A 50 19.30 -10.34 -11.77
N SER A 51 19.06 -10.35 -10.47
CA SER A 51 17.95 -11.10 -9.86
C SER A 51 16.58 -10.61 -10.35
N CYS A 52 16.38 -9.31 -10.50
CA CYS A 52 15.15 -8.76 -11.07
C CYS A 52 14.91 -9.28 -12.49
N ARG A 53 15.96 -9.33 -13.34
CA ARG A 53 15.86 -9.92 -14.69
C ARG A 53 15.53 -11.39 -14.66
N HIS A 54 16.16 -12.14 -13.76
CA HIS A 54 15.90 -13.58 -13.58
C HIS A 54 14.43 -13.87 -13.24
N TYR A 55 13.81 -13.01 -12.39
CA TYR A 55 12.41 -13.16 -11.98
C TYR A 55 11.41 -12.40 -12.87
N ASN A 56 11.86 -11.81 -13.98
CA ASN A 56 11.04 -10.97 -14.84
C ASN A 56 10.36 -9.81 -14.09
N LEU A 57 11.07 -9.19 -13.15
CA LEU A 57 10.61 -8.01 -12.42
C LEU A 57 11.13 -6.73 -13.11
N PRO A 58 10.28 -5.87 -13.67
CA PRO A 58 10.70 -4.66 -14.36
C PRO A 58 11.08 -3.51 -13.40
N VAL A 59 11.94 -3.78 -12.42
CA VAL A 59 12.53 -2.77 -11.55
C VAL A 59 13.69 -2.12 -12.27
N LYS A 60 13.57 -0.83 -12.61
CA LYS A 60 14.53 -0.09 -13.45
C LYS A 60 15.31 0.97 -12.68
N ALA A 61 14.95 1.28 -11.44
CA ALA A 61 15.52 2.39 -10.67
C ALA A 61 15.97 1.96 -9.28
N GLY A 62 17.05 2.57 -8.81
CA GLY A 62 17.55 2.35 -7.46
C GLY A 62 18.71 3.24 -7.09
N ALA A 63 19.02 3.30 -5.80
CA ALA A 63 20.21 3.93 -5.24
C ALA A 63 20.91 2.93 -4.31
N PHE A 64 22.23 2.81 -4.51
CA PHE A 64 23.14 1.98 -3.71
C PHE A 64 24.23 2.88 -3.17
N THR A 65 24.35 2.99 -1.84
CA THR A 65 25.05 4.13 -1.22
C THR A 65 26.25 3.74 -0.38
N SER A 66 26.70 2.48 -0.44
CA SER A 66 27.92 1.99 0.26
C SER A 66 27.98 2.43 1.72
N GLY A 67 26.90 2.19 2.48
CA GLY A 67 26.76 2.52 3.89
C GLY A 67 26.12 3.86 4.20
N GLN A 68 26.02 4.78 3.23
CA GLN A 68 25.39 6.08 3.43
C GLN A 68 23.87 5.98 3.51
N SER A 69 23.24 7.00 4.13
CA SER A 69 21.78 7.07 4.20
C SER A 69 21.14 7.20 2.81
N THR A 70 20.08 6.45 2.58
CA THR A 70 19.29 6.52 1.33
C THR A 70 18.13 7.52 1.41
N PHE A 71 17.84 8.05 2.58
CA PHE A 71 16.70 8.97 2.80
C PHE A 71 16.73 10.24 1.95
N PRO A 72 17.88 10.89 1.71
CA PRO A 72 17.92 12.07 0.83
C PRO A 72 17.39 11.83 -0.59
N TYR A 73 17.45 10.59 -1.06
CA TYR A 73 17.03 10.22 -2.41
C TYR A 73 15.53 9.94 -2.53
N ILE A 74 14.81 9.70 -1.41
CA ILE A 74 13.38 9.37 -1.42
C ILE A 74 12.57 10.46 -2.11
N LYS A 75 12.83 11.72 -1.78
CA LYS A 75 12.14 12.87 -2.42
C LYS A 75 12.39 12.94 -3.92
N SER A 76 13.62 12.67 -4.36
CA SER A 76 14.01 12.70 -5.78
C SER A 76 13.29 11.63 -6.60
N PHE A 77 12.90 10.52 -6.00
CA PHE A 77 12.14 9.46 -6.66
C PHE A 77 10.62 9.62 -6.55
N ASP A 78 10.13 10.68 -5.90
CA ASP A 78 8.69 10.93 -5.70
C ASP A 78 7.94 9.74 -5.06
N VAL A 79 8.52 9.17 -4.00
CA VAL A 79 8.01 7.97 -3.32
C VAL A 79 6.66 8.25 -2.67
N SER A 80 5.67 7.41 -2.93
CA SER A 80 4.32 7.46 -2.33
C SER A 80 4.14 6.49 -1.18
N LEU A 81 5.02 5.46 -1.09
CA LEU A 81 5.06 4.50 0.00
C LEU A 81 6.48 3.98 0.14
N PHE A 82 7.04 4.05 1.34
CA PHE A 82 8.33 3.47 1.70
C PHE A 82 8.09 2.15 2.45
N LEU A 83 8.66 1.05 1.98
CA LEU A 83 8.56 -0.25 2.61
C LEU A 83 9.93 -0.73 3.08
N SER A 84 10.02 -1.21 4.31
CA SER A 84 11.25 -1.79 4.86
C SER A 84 10.96 -2.88 5.89
N ALA A 85 11.79 -3.92 5.92
CA ALA A 85 11.81 -4.89 7.01
C ALA A 85 12.48 -4.36 8.27
N ASN A 86 13.23 -3.25 8.19
CA ASN A 86 13.82 -2.58 9.34
C ASN A 86 12.83 -1.54 9.89
N ARG A 87 12.33 -1.82 11.12
CA ARG A 87 11.34 -0.96 11.78
C ARG A 87 11.87 0.46 12.04
N GLU A 88 13.15 0.61 12.40
CA GLU A 88 13.73 1.94 12.67
C GLU A 88 13.73 2.82 11.43
N ASN A 89 14.05 2.24 10.26
CA ASN A 89 13.99 2.96 8.98
C ASN A 89 12.56 3.41 8.65
N VAL A 90 11.55 2.57 8.94
CA VAL A 90 10.14 2.92 8.74
C VAL A 90 9.74 4.06 9.66
N MET A 91 10.05 3.97 10.95
CA MET A 91 9.75 5.02 11.93
C MET A 91 10.42 6.34 11.56
N TYR A 92 11.68 6.31 11.11
CA TYR A 92 12.35 7.50 10.62
C TYR A 92 11.67 8.11 9.39
N ALA A 93 11.25 7.27 8.42
CA ALA A 93 10.52 7.73 7.24
C ALA A 93 9.21 8.45 7.63
N ILE A 94 8.44 7.86 8.55
CA ILE A 94 7.19 8.44 9.07
C ILE A 94 7.45 9.78 9.76
N GLN A 95 8.49 9.90 10.59
CA GLN A 95 8.89 11.16 11.24
C GLN A 95 9.26 12.25 10.21
N GLN A 96 9.74 11.87 9.03
CA GLN A 96 10.03 12.78 7.92
C GLN A 96 8.79 13.09 7.05
N GLY A 97 7.60 12.68 7.47
CA GLY A 97 6.35 12.89 6.74
C GLY A 97 6.19 11.99 5.52
N LEU A 98 6.92 10.87 5.44
CA LEU A 98 6.81 9.89 4.36
C LEU A 98 5.92 8.73 4.80
N PRO A 99 4.94 8.31 4.00
CA PRO A 99 4.19 7.10 4.28
C PRO A 99 5.12 5.89 4.34
N GLY A 100 5.18 5.24 5.50
CA GLY A 100 6.07 4.11 5.75
C GLY A 100 5.29 2.86 6.14
N GLY A 101 5.66 1.71 5.59
CA GLY A 101 5.11 0.40 5.94
C GLY A 101 6.20 -0.57 6.40
N TRP A 102 5.99 -1.16 7.56
CA TRP A 102 6.88 -2.20 8.06
C TRP A 102 6.51 -3.56 7.44
N VAL A 103 7.46 -4.12 6.69
CA VAL A 103 7.31 -5.46 6.12
C VAL A 103 7.60 -6.49 7.19
N ILE A 104 6.56 -7.09 7.73
CA ILE A 104 6.65 -8.11 8.78
C ILE A 104 7.03 -9.44 8.12
N PRO A 105 8.09 -10.13 8.58
CA PRO A 105 8.42 -11.45 8.09
C PRO A 105 7.24 -12.41 8.31
N SER A 106 6.74 -13.02 7.24
CA SER A 106 5.74 -14.09 7.34
C SER A 106 6.46 -15.44 7.41
N GLY A 107 5.90 -16.41 8.15
CA GLY A 107 6.40 -17.78 8.16
C GLY A 107 6.19 -18.53 6.84
N LYS A 108 5.45 -17.95 5.89
CA LYS A 108 5.22 -18.52 4.55
C LYS A 108 6.32 -18.06 3.61
N LYS A 109 6.86 -18.99 2.83
CA LYS A 109 7.82 -18.67 1.79
C LYS A 109 7.09 -17.96 0.63
N ALA A 110 7.76 -17.00 0.02
CA ALA A 110 7.26 -16.31 -1.17
C ALA A 110 6.99 -17.26 -2.35
N GLU A 111 7.61 -18.44 -2.34
CA GLU A 111 7.44 -19.50 -3.32
C GLU A 111 6.08 -20.21 -3.22
N GLU A 112 5.36 -20.07 -2.10
CA GLU A 112 4.02 -20.66 -1.92
C GLU A 112 2.92 -19.84 -2.63
N ASP A 113 3.26 -18.67 -3.16
CA ASP A 113 2.36 -17.90 -4.03
C ASP A 113 2.36 -18.56 -5.42
N ASN A 114 1.36 -19.39 -5.69
CA ASN A 114 1.24 -20.14 -6.96
C ASN A 114 1.08 -19.24 -8.19
N GLY A 115 0.84 -17.93 -8.00
CA GLY A 115 0.76 -16.95 -9.08
C GLY A 115 -0.38 -17.19 -10.09
N ASP A 116 -1.32 -18.08 -9.79
CA ASP A 116 -2.39 -18.47 -10.69
C ASP A 116 -3.41 -17.37 -10.94
N ASP A 117 -3.47 -16.39 -10.06
CA ASP A 117 -4.25 -15.19 -10.28
C ASP A 117 -3.34 -13.94 -10.38
N ASN A 118 -3.76 -13.01 -11.24
CA ASN A 118 -3.07 -11.74 -11.45
C ASN A 118 -3.69 -10.60 -10.64
N GLU A 119 -4.66 -10.89 -9.79
CA GLU A 119 -5.36 -9.89 -8.99
C GLU A 119 -4.47 -9.43 -7.83
N LEU A 120 -4.20 -8.13 -7.76
CA LEU A 120 -3.58 -7.52 -6.59
C LEU A 120 -4.66 -7.24 -5.54
N ARG A 121 -4.58 -7.94 -4.40
CA ARG A 121 -5.47 -7.73 -3.25
C ARG A 121 -4.77 -6.91 -2.19
N ILE A 122 -5.39 -5.80 -1.79
CA ILE A 122 -4.86 -4.91 -0.75
C ILE A 122 -5.96 -4.65 0.26
N ALA A 123 -5.70 -4.94 1.53
CA ALA A 123 -6.53 -4.51 2.64
C ALA A 123 -5.90 -3.31 3.34
N PHE A 124 -6.67 -2.26 3.54
CA PHE A 124 -6.26 -1.07 4.30
C PHE A 124 -6.99 -1.00 5.63
N ASP A 125 -6.27 -0.60 6.67
CA ASP A 125 -6.88 -0.01 7.83
C ASP A 125 -7.42 1.38 7.48
N PHE A 126 -8.42 1.84 8.20
CA PHE A 126 -9.05 3.13 7.92
C PHE A 126 -8.46 4.24 8.79
N ASP A 127 -8.54 4.08 10.11
CA ASP A 127 -8.13 5.08 11.09
C ASP A 127 -6.61 5.22 11.18
N GLY A 128 -6.10 6.45 11.15
CA GLY A 128 -4.66 6.72 11.19
C GLY A 128 -3.89 6.28 9.94
N VAL A 129 -4.57 5.75 8.93
CA VAL A 129 -3.97 5.24 7.68
C VAL A 129 -4.54 6.02 6.48
N ILE A 130 -5.82 5.82 6.17
CA ILE A 130 -6.52 6.53 5.09
C ILE A 130 -6.94 7.92 5.54
N ILE A 131 -7.42 8.03 6.77
CA ILE A 131 -7.80 9.25 7.46
C ILE A 131 -6.80 9.58 8.56
N ASP A 132 -6.87 10.81 9.10
CA ASP A 132 -6.11 11.21 10.28
C ASP A 132 -6.60 10.50 11.57
N ASP A 133 -6.11 10.94 12.71
CA ASP A 133 -6.41 10.41 14.04
C ASP A 133 -7.49 11.20 14.79
N GLU A 134 -8.29 12.06 14.11
CA GLU A 134 -9.36 12.86 14.73
C GLU A 134 -10.31 11.97 15.56
N ALA A 135 -10.76 10.89 14.96
CA ALA A 135 -11.71 9.97 15.57
C ALA A 135 -11.14 9.22 16.78
N GLU A 136 -9.85 8.82 16.68
CA GLU A 136 -9.15 8.17 17.80
C GLU A 136 -8.96 9.11 18.98
N ARG A 137 -8.61 10.38 18.72
CA ARG A 137 -8.52 11.40 19.77
C ARG A 137 -9.86 11.63 20.47
N GLU A 138 -10.94 11.76 19.72
CA GLU A 138 -12.29 11.92 20.29
C GLU A 138 -12.67 10.71 21.15
N TYR A 139 -12.34 9.50 20.68
CA TYR A 139 -12.57 8.29 21.47
C TYR A 139 -11.80 8.28 22.80
N GLN A 140 -10.55 8.78 22.79
CA GLN A 140 -9.72 8.87 24.00
C GLN A 140 -10.21 9.93 24.98
N GLU A 141 -10.76 11.04 24.48
CA GLU A 141 -11.23 12.16 25.30
C GLU A 141 -12.66 11.95 25.83
N GLU A 142 -13.58 11.52 24.99
CA GLU A 142 -15.02 11.44 25.28
C GLU A 142 -15.59 10.00 25.25
N GLY A 143 -14.75 9.01 25.02
CA GLY A 143 -15.13 7.61 24.94
C GLY A 143 -15.99 7.25 23.73
N LEU A 144 -16.61 6.08 23.76
CA LEU A 144 -17.42 5.56 22.65
C LEU A 144 -18.59 6.46 22.30
N ALA A 145 -19.24 7.06 23.30
CA ALA A 145 -20.39 7.93 23.07
C ALA A 145 -20.02 9.23 22.33
N GLY A 146 -18.91 9.86 22.72
CA GLY A 146 -18.37 11.04 22.02
C GLY A 146 -18.00 10.73 20.58
N PHE A 147 -17.26 9.65 20.38
CA PHE A 147 -16.91 9.16 19.06
C PHE A 147 -18.14 8.93 18.17
N GLN A 148 -19.15 8.19 18.66
CA GLN A 148 -20.37 7.94 17.89
C GLN A 148 -21.13 9.23 17.57
N HIS A 149 -21.22 10.16 18.53
CA HIS A 149 -21.85 11.47 18.32
C HIS A 149 -21.14 12.29 17.24
N LEU A 150 -19.81 12.33 17.27
CA LEU A 150 -18.99 13.01 16.26
C LEU A 150 -19.26 12.43 14.87
N GLU A 151 -19.20 11.10 14.73
CA GLU A 151 -19.36 10.41 13.46
C GLU A 151 -20.76 10.60 12.85
N VAL A 152 -21.81 10.55 13.67
CA VAL A 152 -23.19 10.80 13.22
C VAL A 152 -23.39 12.27 12.83
N THR A 153 -22.89 13.20 13.64
CA THR A 153 -23.02 14.63 13.36
C THR A 153 -22.30 15.03 12.08
N LYS A 154 -21.14 14.44 11.83
CA LYS A 154 -20.31 14.67 10.63
C LYS A 154 -20.54 13.66 9.51
N ALA A 155 -21.63 12.90 9.51
CA ALA A 155 -21.86 11.80 8.56
C ALA A 155 -21.72 12.19 7.08
N ASN A 156 -22.06 13.44 6.72
CA ASN A 156 -21.95 13.98 5.37
C ASN A 156 -20.66 14.79 5.11
N THR A 157 -19.78 14.88 6.12
CA THR A 157 -18.50 15.59 6.02
C THR A 157 -17.37 14.56 5.97
N PRO A 158 -16.56 14.50 4.91
CA PRO A 158 -15.47 13.55 4.85
C PRO A 158 -14.45 13.80 5.95
N HIS A 159 -13.75 12.76 6.36
CA HIS A 159 -12.62 12.88 7.29
C HIS A 159 -11.46 13.63 6.65
N THR A 160 -10.60 14.19 7.49
CA THR A 160 -9.32 14.74 7.07
C THR A 160 -8.41 13.62 6.54
N PRO A 161 -7.74 13.85 5.40
CA PRO A 161 -6.84 12.85 4.83
C PRO A 161 -5.70 12.45 5.76
N GLY A 162 -5.46 11.15 5.85
CA GLY A 162 -4.38 10.56 6.62
C GLY A 162 -3.06 10.43 5.84
N PRO A 163 -2.05 9.81 6.45
CA PRO A 163 -0.69 9.75 5.89
C PRO A 163 -0.60 9.01 4.55
N LEU A 164 -1.45 8.02 4.29
CA LEU A 164 -1.45 7.28 3.03
C LEU A 164 -2.36 7.89 1.95
N ASN A 165 -2.94 9.07 2.18
CA ASN A 165 -3.87 9.69 1.23
C ASN A 165 -3.32 9.77 -0.21
N ARG A 166 -2.04 10.12 -0.36
CA ARG A 166 -1.41 10.20 -1.68
C ARG A 166 -1.37 8.86 -2.42
N LEU A 167 -0.99 7.79 -1.72
CA LEU A 167 -1.02 6.43 -2.27
C LEU A 167 -2.45 6.03 -2.61
N PHE A 168 -3.36 6.31 -1.68
CA PHE A 168 -4.77 5.93 -1.80
C PHE A 168 -5.43 6.59 -3.01
N THR A 169 -5.18 7.89 -3.24
CA THR A 169 -5.66 8.62 -4.41
C THR A 169 -5.12 8.03 -5.73
N LYS A 170 -3.86 7.61 -5.77
CA LYS A 170 -3.28 6.93 -6.94
C LYS A 170 -3.94 5.58 -7.21
N ILE A 171 -4.21 4.80 -6.17
CA ILE A 171 -4.92 3.52 -6.27
C ILE A 171 -6.36 3.76 -6.76
N ALA A 172 -7.05 4.78 -6.24
CA ALA A 172 -8.41 5.14 -6.69
C ALA A 172 -8.45 5.52 -8.18
N ALA A 173 -7.47 6.30 -8.64
CA ALA A 173 -7.35 6.63 -10.06
C ALA A 173 -7.11 5.37 -10.91
N PHE A 174 -6.27 4.46 -10.45
CA PHE A 174 -6.04 3.19 -11.11
C PHE A 174 -7.31 2.33 -11.16
N GLN A 175 -8.07 2.22 -10.06
CA GLN A 175 -9.34 1.48 -10.04
C GLN A 175 -10.35 2.01 -11.06
N LYS A 176 -10.41 3.34 -11.27
CA LYS A 176 -11.28 3.92 -12.32
C LYS A 176 -10.87 3.47 -13.72
N MET A 177 -9.58 3.43 -14.00
CA MET A 177 -9.05 2.95 -15.29
C MET A 177 -9.32 1.46 -15.47
N ASP A 178 -9.13 0.66 -14.43
CA ASP A 178 -9.38 -0.78 -14.40
C ASP A 178 -10.87 -1.09 -14.66
N ALA A 179 -11.76 -0.42 -13.92
CA ALA A 179 -13.21 -0.55 -14.10
C ALA A 179 -13.70 -0.12 -15.49
N GLN A 180 -13.03 0.85 -16.13
CA GLN A 180 -13.37 1.30 -17.47
C GLN A 180 -13.03 0.25 -18.53
N ARG A 181 -11.96 -0.53 -18.33
CA ARG A 181 -11.66 -1.70 -19.18
C ARG A 181 -12.74 -2.77 -19.08
N GLY A 182 -13.19 -3.07 -17.86
CA GLY A 182 -14.26 -4.04 -17.63
C GLY A 182 -15.61 -3.71 -18.27
N LYS A 183 -15.89 -2.43 -18.54
CA LYS A 183 -17.11 -2.04 -19.27
C LYS A 183 -17.12 -2.48 -20.74
N ASN A 184 -15.93 -2.62 -21.33
CA ASN A 184 -15.76 -2.95 -22.74
C ASN A 184 -15.52 -4.45 -22.96
N ASP A 185 -15.35 -5.22 -21.90
CA ASP A 185 -15.11 -6.66 -21.96
C ASP A 185 -15.85 -7.37 -20.81
N PRO A 186 -16.97 -8.09 -21.13
CA PRO A 186 -17.74 -8.81 -20.11
C PRO A 186 -16.98 -9.92 -19.38
N TYR A 187 -15.88 -10.37 -19.93
CA TYR A 187 -15.02 -11.42 -19.34
C TYR A 187 -13.84 -10.85 -18.57
N TYR A 188 -13.67 -9.53 -18.57
CA TYR A 188 -12.59 -8.88 -17.86
C TYR A 188 -12.72 -9.09 -16.34
N LYS A 189 -11.64 -9.57 -15.73
CA LYS A 189 -11.54 -9.65 -14.27
C LYS A 189 -10.76 -8.45 -13.77
N PRO A 190 -11.28 -7.72 -12.77
CA PRO A 190 -10.53 -6.61 -12.16
C PRO A 190 -9.14 -7.03 -11.73
N ALA A 191 -8.16 -6.20 -12.04
CA ALA A 191 -6.76 -6.48 -11.74
C ALA A 191 -6.38 -6.10 -10.30
N ILE A 192 -7.21 -5.24 -9.65
CA ILE A 192 -6.99 -4.82 -8.27
C ILE A 192 -8.28 -4.91 -7.46
N ARG A 193 -8.17 -5.50 -6.27
CA ARG A 193 -9.23 -5.52 -5.25
C ARG A 193 -8.76 -4.79 -4.02
N VAL A 194 -9.53 -3.83 -3.57
CA VAL A 194 -9.27 -3.06 -2.36
C VAL A 194 -10.33 -3.38 -1.32
N SER A 195 -9.89 -3.79 -0.15
CA SER A 195 -10.75 -4.03 1.02
C SER A 195 -10.40 -3.01 2.11
N ILE A 196 -11.41 -2.59 2.85
CA ILE A 196 -11.23 -1.75 4.04
C ILE A 196 -11.59 -2.60 5.27
N VAL A 197 -10.68 -2.62 6.23
CA VAL A 197 -10.86 -3.34 7.49
C VAL A 197 -10.69 -2.36 8.64
N THR A 198 -11.73 -2.12 9.40
CA THR A 198 -11.71 -1.15 10.50
C THR A 198 -12.36 -1.71 11.77
N SER A 199 -11.91 -1.25 12.93
CA SER A 199 -12.52 -1.57 14.22
C SER A 199 -13.83 -0.82 14.46
N ARG A 200 -14.21 0.11 13.56
CA ARG A 200 -15.47 0.82 13.63
C ARG A 200 -16.67 -0.13 13.53
N GLY A 201 -17.79 0.26 14.12
CA GLY A 201 -19.10 -0.35 13.95
C GLY A 201 -20.12 0.72 13.55
N ALA A 202 -21.39 0.32 13.39
CA ALA A 202 -22.48 1.29 13.24
C ALA A 202 -22.63 2.12 14.54
N PRO A 203 -22.94 3.42 14.44
CA PRO A 203 -23.38 4.17 13.25
C PRO A 203 -22.28 4.95 12.52
N SER A 204 -21.00 4.62 12.70
CA SER A 204 -19.88 5.39 12.13
C SER A 204 -19.58 5.07 10.65
N GLU A 205 -20.26 4.09 10.06
CA GLU A 205 -20.05 3.65 8.67
C GLU A 205 -20.43 4.72 7.64
N GLN A 206 -21.40 5.57 7.92
CA GLN A 206 -21.87 6.55 6.95
C GLN A 206 -20.80 7.59 6.61
N ARG A 207 -20.11 8.13 7.62
CA ARG A 207 -19.01 9.09 7.41
C ARG A 207 -17.83 8.42 6.70
N LEU A 208 -17.53 7.16 7.02
CA LEU A 208 -16.51 6.35 6.33
C LEU A 208 -16.85 6.25 4.84
N ILE A 209 -18.07 5.85 4.49
CA ILE A 209 -18.52 5.72 3.09
C ILE A 209 -18.47 7.09 2.38
N THR A 210 -18.87 8.17 3.05
CA THR A 210 -18.76 9.54 2.54
C THR A 210 -17.32 9.89 2.19
N THR A 211 -16.38 9.52 3.06
CA THR A 211 -14.94 9.74 2.85
C THR A 211 -14.42 8.96 1.65
N LEU A 212 -14.73 7.66 1.55
CA LEU A 212 -14.30 6.83 0.42
C LEU A 212 -14.82 7.36 -0.92
N LYS A 213 -16.09 7.78 -0.97
CA LYS A 213 -16.69 8.41 -2.14
C LYS A 213 -15.97 9.70 -2.54
N THR A 214 -15.63 10.54 -1.57
CA THR A 214 -14.90 11.80 -1.81
C THR A 214 -13.50 11.54 -2.36
N LEU A 215 -12.83 10.50 -1.87
CA LEU A 215 -11.52 10.06 -2.38
C LEU A 215 -11.62 9.36 -3.74
N GLY A 216 -12.84 9.08 -4.21
CA GLY A 216 -13.08 8.37 -5.47
C GLY A 216 -12.68 6.90 -5.42
N MET A 217 -12.58 6.32 -4.23
CA MET A 217 -12.23 4.93 -4.00
C MET A 217 -13.47 4.04 -4.02
N SER A 218 -13.36 2.90 -4.69
CA SER A 218 -14.32 1.81 -4.62
C SER A 218 -13.73 0.68 -3.77
N ALA A 219 -14.23 0.51 -2.56
CA ALA A 219 -13.93 -0.68 -1.78
C ALA A 219 -14.76 -1.86 -2.31
N ALA A 220 -14.09 -2.96 -2.64
CA ALA A 220 -14.77 -4.19 -3.02
C ALA A 220 -15.42 -4.85 -1.80
N GLU A 221 -14.80 -4.66 -0.63
CA GLU A 221 -15.23 -5.22 0.64
C GLU A 221 -15.00 -4.19 1.74
N LEU A 222 -15.97 -4.07 2.65
CA LEU A 222 -15.89 -3.24 3.85
C LEU A 222 -16.18 -4.11 5.06
N PHE A 223 -15.19 -4.28 5.93
CA PHE A 223 -15.32 -5.02 7.18
C PHE A 223 -15.38 -4.04 8.34
N LEU A 224 -16.54 -3.98 8.97
CA LEU A 224 -16.81 -3.23 10.20
C LEU A 224 -16.75 -4.22 11.36
N LEU A 225 -15.73 -4.17 12.18
CA LEU A 225 -15.46 -5.21 13.19
C LEU A 225 -16.08 -4.91 14.56
N ASP A 226 -16.62 -3.71 14.76
CA ASP A 226 -17.27 -3.29 16.02
C ASP A 226 -16.41 -3.63 17.27
N GLY A 227 -15.14 -3.24 17.20
CA GLY A 227 -14.16 -3.50 18.27
C GLY A 227 -13.55 -4.91 18.29
N LEU A 228 -13.95 -5.81 17.39
CA LEU A 228 -13.30 -7.11 17.28
C LEU A 228 -11.85 -6.98 16.76
N PRO A 229 -10.94 -7.87 17.21
CA PRO A 229 -9.55 -7.87 16.74
C PRO A 229 -9.44 -8.12 15.23
N LYS A 230 -8.55 -7.40 14.58
CA LYS A 230 -8.23 -7.57 13.14
C LYS A 230 -7.39 -8.82 12.83
N SER A 231 -6.93 -9.53 13.85
CA SER A 231 -5.93 -10.61 13.76
C SER A 231 -6.52 -12.02 13.94
N ASN A 232 -7.77 -12.25 13.61
CA ASN A 232 -8.37 -13.58 13.63
C ASN A 232 -8.47 -14.17 12.24
#